data_6b3cdc7afa3ae851da86da4b619a3408
#
_entry.id   6b3cdc7afa3ae851da86da4b619a3408
#
_cell.length_a   1.000
_cell.length_b   1.000
_cell.length_c   1.000
_cell.angle_alpha   90.00
_cell.angle_beta   90.00
_cell.angle_gamma   90.00
#
_symmetry.space_group_name_H-M   'P 1'
#
loop_
_entity.id
_entity.type
_entity.pdbx_description
1 polymer ?
#
loop_
_entity_poly.entity_id
_entity_poly.type
_entity_poly.pdbx_seq_one_letter_code
_entity_poly.pdbx_strand_id
1 'polypeptide(L)'
;MKRLLSGIIWGIAALAWAGLPSTVKLDNARIQVTEVTSAPGALREKGVRAHDQVIVFLDDCRYERTDPKTGAKTIQERKSGDVIWHTQGEDAPQLVNTGGGAYRTVVIELK
;
A
#
# COMPACT_ATOMS: atom_id res chain seq x y z
N MET A 1 30.72 8.22 2.64
CA MET A 1 30.14 7.91 2.97
C MET A 1 29.32 7.88 2.65
N LYS A 2 28.89 7.67 2.33
CA LYS A 2 28.02 7.60 2.20
C LYS A 2 27.56 6.71 1.87
N ARG A 3 27.45 6.01 1.49
CA ARG A 3 26.83 5.13 1.36
C ARG A 3 26.69 4.26 2.13
N LEU A 4 27.18 3.93 2.67
CA LEU A 4 27.01 3.18 3.71
C LEU A 4 25.91 3.44 4.40
N LEU A 5 25.68 4.31 4.33
CA LEU A 5 24.52 4.79 4.80
C LEU A 5 23.36 4.10 4.28
N SER A 6 23.47 3.42 3.17
CA SER A 6 22.33 2.77 2.57
C SER A 6 21.61 1.87 3.52
N GLY A 7 22.29 1.11 4.33
CA GLY A 7 21.63 0.24 5.28
C GLY A 7 20.74 0.98 6.23
N ILE A 8 21.12 2.16 6.57
CA ILE A 8 20.38 2.99 7.49
C ILE A 8 19.14 3.54 6.84
N ILE A 9 19.25 3.90 5.59
CA ILE A 9 18.16 4.44 4.83
C ILE A 9 17.02 3.46 4.73
N TRP A 10 17.34 2.17 4.80
CA TRP A 10 16.32 1.14 4.81
C TRP A 10 15.32 1.34 5.93
N GLY A 11 15.78 1.72 7.11
CA GLY A 11 14.90 1.95 8.21
C GLY A 11 13.89 3.03 7.91
N ILE A 12 14.30 4.02 7.14
CA ILE A 12 13.40 5.10 6.76
C ILE A 12 12.37 4.61 5.79
N ALA A 13 12.78 3.80 4.82
CA ALA A 13 11.86 3.27 3.84
C ALA A 13 10.77 2.41 4.47
N ALA A 14 11.02 1.88 5.67
CA ALA A 14 10.04 1.08 6.38
C ALA A 14 9.02 1.89 7.15
N LEU A 15 9.13 3.22 7.17
CA LEU A 15 8.31 4.03 8.04
C LEU A 15 6.87 4.12 7.60
N ALA A 16 6.64 4.42 6.35
CA ALA A 16 5.29 4.72 5.94
C ALA A 16 5.10 4.56 4.46
N TRP A 17 3.94 4.11 4.11
CA TRP A 17 3.41 4.11 2.76
C TRP A 17 2.01 4.69 2.87
N ALA A 18 1.85 5.98 2.52
CA ALA A 18 0.60 6.72 2.70
C ALA A 18 0.10 6.66 4.16
N GLY A 19 1.02 6.70 5.12
CA GLY A 19 0.70 6.67 6.53
C GLY A 19 0.69 5.28 7.16
N LEU A 20 0.85 4.21 6.39
CA LEU A 20 0.83 2.84 6.91
C LEU A 20 2.24 2.30 7.06
N PRO A 21 2.49 1.47 8.09
CA PRO A 21 3.79 0.81 8.23
C PRO A 21 4.10 -0.02 6.99
N SER A 22 5.33 0.08 6.51
CA SER A 22 5.74 -0.63 5.32
C SER A 22 7.19 -1.06 5.38
N THR A 23 7.52 -2.10 4.61
CA THR A 23 8.88 -2.62 4.51
C THR A 23 9.17 -2.90 3.04
N VAL A 24 10.25 -2.34 2.52
CA VAL A 24 10.71 -2.63 1.17
C VAL A 24 11.33 -4.02 1.17
N LYS A 25 10.80 -4.91 0.33
CA LYS A 25 11.26 -6.30 0.23
C LYS A 25 12.22 -6.52 -0.92
N LEU A 26 12.07 -5.72 -1.97
CA LEU A 26 12.92 -5.82 -3.16
C LEU A 26 12.88 -4.48 -3.86
N ASP A 27 14.03 -4.00 -4.29
CA ASP A 27 14.11 -2.75 -5.04
C ASP A 27 15.23 -2.87 -6.06
N ASN A 28 14.89 -2.68 -7.32
CA ASN A 28 15.87 -2.68 -8.40
C ASN A 28 15.45 -1.67 -9.47
N ALA A 29 16.12 -1.69 -10.61
CA ALA A 29 15.87 -0.71 -11.67
C ALA A 29 14.48 -0.87 -12.29
N ARG A 30 13.83 -2.00 -12.10
CA ARG A 30 12.59 -2.33 -12.81
C ARG A 30 11.36 -2.32 -11.93
N ILE A 31 11.50 -2.75 -10.67
CA ILE A 31 10.37 -2.84 -9.75
C ILE A 31 10.79 -2.49 -8.34
N GLN A 32 9.80 -2.09 -7.55
CA GLN A 32 9.95 -2.02 -6.10
C GLN A 32 8.81 -2.80 -5.47
N VAL A 33 9.14 -3.71 -4.57
CA VAL A 33 8.18 -4.54 -3.86
C VAL A 33 8.15 -4.11 -2.40
N THR A 34 6.97 -3.72 -1.93
CA THR A 34 6.79 -3.23 -0.56
C THR A 34 5.67 -4.00 0.11
N GLU A 35 5.92 -4.49 1.31
CA GLU A 35 4.86 -5.07 2.12
C GLU A 35 4.29 -3.98 3.03
N VAL A 36 2.96 -3.85 3.02
CA VAL A 36 2.26 -2.80 3.77
C VAL A 36 1.29 -3.47 4.73
N THR A 37 1.27 -3.00 5.98
CA THR A 37 0.39 -3.54 7.02
C THR A 37 -0.64 -2.49 7.40
N SER A 38 -1.91 -2.90 7.48
CA SER A 38 -3.01 -2.04 7.89
C SER A 38 -3.65 -2.63 9.14
N ALA A 39 -3.44 -2.01 10.29
CA ALA A 39 -4.06 -2.41 11.54
C ALA A 39 -5.55 -2.02 11.54
N PRO A 40 -6.38 -2.63 12.41
CA PRO A 40 -7.78 -2.21 12.52
C PRO A 40 -7.89 -0.72 12.79
N GLY A 41 -8.74 -0.05 12.02
CA GLY A 41 -8.94 1.39 12.13
C GLY A 41 -7.87 2.24 11.45
N ALA A 42 -6.81 1.63 10.93
CA ALA A 42 -5.73 2.39 10.30
C ALA A 42 -6.23 3.05 9.01
N LEU A 43 -5.75 4.25 8.79
CA LEU A 43 -6.14 5.07 7.65
C LEU A 43 -4.97 5.15 6.67
N ARG A 44 -5.24 4.79 5.42
CA ARG A 44 -4.32 5.07 4.31
C ARG A 44 -4.80 6.34 3.62
N GLU A 45 -3.95 7.35 3.58
CA GLU A 45 -4.32 8.62 2.99
C GLU A 45 -4.45 8.52 1.48
N LYS A 46 -5.26 9.40 0.91
CA LYS A 46 -5.41 9.48 -0.53
C LYS A 46 -4.13 10.03 -1.17
N GLY A 47 -3.96 9.76 -2.45
CA GLY A 47 -2.82 10.26 -3.19
C GLY A 47 -2.98 9.98 -4.67
N VAL A 48 -1.88 10.10 -5.40
CA VAL A 48 -1.83 9.78 -6.83
C VAL A 48 -0.77 8.71 -7.01
N ARG A 49 -1.06 7.71 -7.83
CA ARG A 49 -0.13 6.61 -8.04
C ARG A 49 1.02 7.04 -8.94
N ALA A 50 2.22 6.91 -8.42
CA ALA A 50 3.42 7.33 -9.14
C ALA A 50 3.84 6.34 -10.21
N HIS A 51 3.40 5.10 -10.12
CA HIS A 51 3.76 4.00 -11.03
C HIS A 51 2.58 3.10 -11.27
N ASP A 52 2.66 2.29 -12.33
CA ASP A 52 1.77 1.14 -12.47
C ASP A 52 2.03 0.22 -11.28
N GLN A 53 0.98 -0.37 -10.74
CA GLN A 53 1.10 -1.19 -9.53
C GLN A 53 0.29 -2.48 -9.65
N VAL A 54 0.87 -3.55 -9.12
CA VAL A 54 0.16 -4.79 -8.84
C VAL A 54 0.08 -4.90 -7.32
N ILE A 55 -1.11 -5.11 -6.79
CA ILE A 55 -1.30 -5.27 -5.36
C ILE A 55 -1.82 -6.67 -5.08
N VAL A 56 -1.12 -7.38 -4.22
CA VAL A 56 -1.49 -8.74 -3.80
C VAL A 56 -1.93 -8.68 -2.35
N PHE A 57 -3.13 -9.17 -2.07
CA PHE A 57 -3.64 -9.25 -0.70
C PHE A 57 -3.15 -10.56 -0.07
N LEU A 58 -2.44 -10.46 1.04
CA LEU A 58 -1.93 -11.64 1.75
C LEU A 58 -2.95 -12.21 2.72
N ASP A 59 -3.85 -11.38 3.21
CA ASP A 59 -4.85 -11.75 4.20
C ASP A 59 -6.24 -11.37 3.72
N ASP A 60 -7.25 -12.07 4.20
CA ASP A 60 -8.64 -11.65 4.02
C ASP A 60 -8.80 -10.31 4.71
N CYS A 61 -9.58 -9.41 4.13
CA CYS A 61 -9.75 -8.09 4.73
C CYS A 61 -11.05 -7.43 4.30
N ARG A 62 -11.36 -6.39 5.05
CA ARG A 62 -12.52 -5.54 4.79
C ARG A 62 -12.11 -4.10 5.08
N TYR A 63 -12.38 -3.22 4.12
CA TYR A 63 -12.03 -1.81 4.31
C TYR A 63 -13.06 -0.90 3.69
N GLU A 64 -13.12 0.33 4.20
CA GLU A 64 -13.96 1.38 3.64
C GLU A 64 -13.12 2.21 2.69
N ARG A 65 -13.64 2.39 1.49
CA ARG A 65 -13.00 3.20 0.45
C ARG A 65 -13.78 4.49 0.30
N THR A 66 -13.09 5.61 0.31
CA THR A 66 -13.69 6.91 0.05
C THR A 66 -13.32 7.35 -1.35
N ASP A 67 -14.32 7.54 -2.22
CA ASP A 67 -14.09 7.99 -3.58
C ASP A 67 -13.41 9.35 -3.56
N PRO A 68 -12.25 9.52 -4.23
CA PRO A 68 -11.49 10.77 -4.14
C PRO A 68 -12.17 11.96 -4.80
N LYS A 69 -13.15 11.73 -5.67
CA LYS A 69 -13.83 12.82 -6.37
C LYS A 69 -15.16 13.17 -5.73
N THR A 70 -15.94 12.18 -5.32
CA THR A 70 -17.30 12.39 -4.83
C THR A 70 -17.40 12.34 -3.31
N GLY A 71 -16.43 11.73 -2.64
CA GLY A 71 -16.48 11.49 -1.20
C GLY A 71 -17.40 10.33 -0.82
N ALA A 72 -17.97 9.64 -1.80
CA ALA A 72 -18.83 8.49 -1.51
C ALA A 72 -18.02 7.36 -0.88
N LYS A 73 -18.60 6.71 0.13
CA LYS A 73 -17.94 5.65 0.87
C LYS A 73 -18.54 4.30 0.49
N THR A 74 -17.68 3.33 0.24
CA THR A 74 -18.10 1.96 -0.07
C THR A 74 -17.25 0.99 0.73
N ILE A 75 -17.84 -0.17 1.06
CA ILE A 75 -17.13 -1.23 1.74
C ILE A 75 -16.62 -2.23 0.70
N GLN A 76 -15.35 -2.55 0.79
CA GLN A 76 -14.71 -3.53 -0.08
C GLN A 76 -14.26 -4.71 0.76
N GLU A 77 -14.35 -5.90 0.19
CA GLU A 77 -13.82 -7.13 0.81
C GLU A 77 -12.85 -7.76 -0.16
N ARG A 78 -11.75 -8.26 0.37
CA ARG A 78 -10.73 -8.98 -0.42
C ARG A 78 -10.40 -10.27 0.29
N LYS A 79 -9.97 -11.24 -0.50
CA LYS A 79 -9.54 -12.53 0.01
C LYS A 79 -8.04 -12.67 -0.14
N SER A 80 -7.43 -13.43 0.74
CA SER A 80 -6.02 -13.80 0.60
C SER A 80 -5.78 -14.36 -0.79
N GLY A 81 -4.79 -13.80 -1.48
CA GLY A 81 -4.46 -14.18 -2.85
C GLY A 81 -5.11 -13.33 -3.93
N ASP A 82 -6.02 -12.42 -3.57
CA ASP A 82 -6.58 -11.50 -4.56
C ASP A 82 -5.49 -10.59 -5.09
N VAL A 83 -5.56 -10.31 -6.40
CA VAL A 83 -4.59 -9.46 -7.09
C VAL A 83 -5.35 -8.39 -7.85
N ILE A 84 -4.93 -7.14 -7.69
CA ILE A 84 -5.54 -6.03 -8.42
C ILE A 84 -4.46 -5.20 -9.10
N TRP A 85 -4.86 -4.51 -10.16
CA TRP A 85 -3.99 -3.64 -10.95
C TRP A 85 -4.42 -2.19 -10.79
N HIS A 86 -3.45 -1.30 -10.72
CA HIS A 86 -3.67 0.14 -10.80
C HIS A 86 -2.69 0.76 -11.78
N THR A 87 -3.18 1.72 -12.56
CA THR A 87 -2.40 2.38 -13.58
C THR A 87 -1.75 3.65 -13.03
N GLN A 88 -0.55 3.94 -13.47
CA GLN A 88 0.15 5.18 -13.13
C GLN A 88 -0.77 6.39 -13.41
N GLY A 89 -0.78 7.33 -12.49
CA GLY A 89 -1.59 8.54 -12.58
C GLY A 89 -3.00 8.42 -12.03
N GLU A 90 -3.45 7.21 -11.71
CA GLU A 90 -4.78 7.05 -11.09
C GLU A 90 -4.77 7.61 -9.67
N ASP A 91 -5.93 8.08 -9.24
CA ASP A 91 -6.12 8.47 -7.86
C ASP A 91 -6.09 7.23 -6.97
N ALA A 92 -5.39 7.33 -5.85
CA ALA A 92 -5.42 6.34 -4.80
C ALA A 92 -6.40 6.83 -3.74
N PRO A 93 -7.53 6.15 -3.54
CA PRO A 93 -8.53 6.62 -2.58
C PRO A 93 -8.07 6.45 -1.15
N GLN A 94 -8.69 7.21 -0.25
CA GLN A 94 -8.51 6.99 1.18
C GLN A 94 -9.15 5.66 1.55
N LEU A 95 -8.46 4.87 2.36
CA LEU A 95 -8.95 3.59 2.86
C LEU A 95 -8.87 3.56 4.38
N VAL A 96 -9.85 2.90 5.01
CA VAL A 96 -9.82 2.64 6.44
C VAL A 96 -10.09 1.15 6.65
N ASN A 97 -9.22 0.49 7.40
CA ASN A 97 -9.45 -0.91 7.75
C ASN A 97 -10.63 -1.00 8.72
N THR A 98 -11.74 -1.57 8.26
CA THR A 98 -12.95 -1.74 9.07
C THR A 98 -13.13 -3.19 9.55
N GLY A 99 -12.16 -4.06 9.28
CA GLY A 99 -12.19 -5.44 9.77
C GLY A 99 -11.70 -5.54 11.20
N GLY A 100 -11.85 -6.72 11.77
CA GLY A 100 -11.45 -6.98 13.16
C GLY A 100 -9.98 -7.28 13.34
N GLY A 101 -9.22 -7.44 12.25
CA GLY A 101 -7.80 -7.78 12.31
C GLY A 101 -6.96 -6.95 11.37
N ALA A 102 -5.66 -6.99 11.58
CA ALA A 102 -4.72 -6.37 10.65
C ALA A 102 -4.66 -7.20 9.37
N TYR A 103 -4.37 -6.53 8.26
CA TYR A 103 -4.11 -7.25 7.01
C TYR A 103 -2.89 -6.68 6.32
N ARG A 104 -2.27 -7.50 5.48
CA ARG A 104 -1.06 -7.16 4.76
C ARG A 104 -1.32 -7.21 3.27
N THR A 105 -0.67 -6.30 2.55
CA THR A 105 -0.63 -6.33 1.10
C THR A 105 0.82 -6.27 0.64
N VAL A 106 1.07 -6.82 -0.53
CA VAL A 106 2.34 -6.62 -1.22
C VAL A 106 2.05 -5.71 -2.40
N VAL A 107 2.73 -4.58 -2.46
CA VAL A 107 2.60 -3.60 -3.53
C VAL A 107 3.82 -3.72 -4.43
N ILE A 108 3.60 -4.06 -5.69
CA ILE A 108 4.67 -4.17 -6.68
C ILE A 108 4.52 -2.98 -7.61
N GLU A 109 5.46 -2.06 -7.52
CA GLU A 109 5.49 -0.88 -8.39
C GLU A 109 6.41 -1.14 -9.57
N LEU A 110 5.92 -0.88 -10.77
CA LEU A 110 6.68 -1.06 -11.99
C LEU A 110 7.27 0.28 -12.40
N LYS A 111 8.58 0.34 -12.46
CA LYS A 111 9.30 1.58 -12.74
C LYS A 111 9.44 1.83 -14.23
#